data_bdd50b2d8f65f32110aa489c23d7aa31
#
_entry.id   bdd50b2d8f65f32110aa489c23d7aa31
#
_cell.length_a   1.000
_cell.length_b   1.000
_cell.length_c   1.000
_cell.angle_alpha   90.00
_cell.angle_beta   90.00
_cell.angle_gamma   90.00
#
_symmetry.space_group_name_H-M   'P 1'
#
loop_
_entity.id
_entity.type
_entity.pdbx_description
1 polymer ?
#
loop_
_entity_poly.entity_id
_entity_poly.type
_entity_poly.pdbx_seq_one_letter_code
_entity_poly.pdbx_strand_id
1 'polypeptide(L)'
;NNPLLRRMTIEAPGSYHHSLLVANLAESAAEAIGANATMCRVCSYFHDIGKLAKPEYFIENIGEADNPHDDLTPTMSALVITAHVKEGVDIALTHKLNSRIIDVIEQHHGNSLVYFFYRKAIEQEKKARERQEEGELNDDDIPEVSEESFRYPGPKPQFKESGIISLADAVESASRSLEKPTPGKITQLVEDIVSSRILDGQLSECDLTLREIS
;
A
#
# COMPACT_ATOMS: atom_id res chain seq x y z
N ASN A 1 -20.90 4.89 13.72
CA ASN A 1 -20.37 5.91 14.66
C ASN A 1 -19.08 5.46 15.37
N ASN A 2 -18.11 4.86 14.64
CA ASN A 2 -16.81 4.52 15.21
C ASN A 2 -15.95 5.79 15.34
N PRO A 3 -15.35 6.09 16.52
CA PRO A 3 -14.58 7.31 16.74
C PRO A 3 -13.31 7.38 15.88
N LEU A 4 -12.66 6.25 15.55
CA LEU A 4 -11.49 6.21 14.66
C LEU A 4 -11.86 6.62 13.24
N LEU A 5 -12.96 6.08 12.69
CA LEU A 5 -13.42 6.45 11.34
C LEU A 5 -13.81 7.93 11.29
N ARG A 6 -14.38 8.46 12.38
CA ARG A 6 -14.66 9.90 12.48
C ARG A 6 -13.37 10.73 12.49
N ARG A 7 -12.31 10.26 13.16
CA ARG A 7 -11.00 10.92 13.10
C ARG A 7 -10.45 10.89 11.69
N MET A 8 -10.52 9.76 10.98
CA MET A 8 -10.06 9.67 9.59
C MET A 8 -10.79 10.68 8.69
N THR A 9 -12.10 10.90 8.85
CA THR A 9 -12.83 11.89 8.04
C THR A 9 -12.33 13.32 8.22
N ILE A 10 -11.72 13.64 9.35
CA ILE A 10 -11.28 14.99 9.71
C ILE A 10 -9.76 15.15 9.47
N GLU A 11 -8.96 14.20 9.93
CA GLU A 11 -7.49 14.28 9.98
C GLU A 11 -6.83 13.71 8.71
N ALA A 12 -7.47 12.74 8.04
CA ALA A 12 -6.97 12.06 6.83
C ALA A 12 -8.11 11.79 5.84
N PRO A 13 -8.80 12.85 5.32
CA PRO A 13 -10.01 12.68 4.50
C PRO A 13 -9.75 11.93 3.20
N GLY A 14 -8.59 12.08 2.58
CA GLY A 14 -8.18 11.34 1.39
C GLY A 14 -8.05 9.85 1.66
N SER A 15 -7.38 9.46 2.75
CA SER A 15 -7.25 8.06 3.17
C SER A 15 -8.60 7.46 3.56
N TYR A 16 -9.50 8.24 4.18
CA TYR A 16 -10.86 7.79 4.44
C TYR A 16 -11.64 7.51 3.15
N HIS A 17 -11.56 8.41 2.17
CA HIS A 17 -12.21 8.22 0.87
C HIS A 17 -11.65 6.99 0.13
N HIS A 18 -10.32 6.83 0.13
CA HIS A 18 -9.65 5.62 -0.35
C HIS A 18 -10.23 4.36 0.29
N SER A 19 -10.29 4.31 1.62
CA SER A 19 -10.82 3.15 2.35
C SER A 19 -12.29 2.81 1.98
N LEU A 20 -13.11 3.81 1.65
CA LEU A 20 -14.47 3.59 1.15
C LEU A 20 -14.48 2.92 -0.23
N LEU A 21 -13.60 3.34 -1.13
CA LEU A 21 -13.49 2.75 -2.47
C LEU A 21 -12.96 1.33 -2.41
N VAL A 22 -11.90 1.10 -1.62
CA VAL A 22 -11.35 -0.25 -1.36
C VAL A 22 -12.43 -1.15 -0.77
N ALA A 23 -13.23 -0.66 0.18
CA ALA A 23 -14.32 -1.43 0.78
C ALA A 23 -15.37 -1.87 -0.26
N ASN A 24 -15.73 -1.00 -1.20
CA ASN A 24 -16.68 -1.35 -2.25
C ASN A 24 -16.11 -2.38 -3.23
N LEU A 25 -14.84 -2.24 -3.63
CA LEU A 25 -14.17 -3.19 -4.52
C LEU A 25 -14.02 -4.56 -3.85
N ALA A 26 -13.51 -4.58 -2.61
CA ALA A 26 -13.27 -5.81 -1.87
C ALA A 26 -14.57 -6.56 -1.54
N GLU A 27 -15.64 -5.84 -1.18
CA GLU A 27 -16.97 -6.44 -0.96
C GLU A 27 -17.48 -7.13 -2.22
N SER A 28 -17.46 -6.41 -3.37
CA SER A 28 -17.93 -6.97 -4.66
C SER A 28 -17.11 -8.16 -5.11
N ALA A 29 -15.77 -8.12 -4.94
CA ALA A 29 -14.90 -9.25 -5.27
C ALA A 29 -15.17 -10.45 -4.35
N ALA A 30 -15.38 -10.24 -3.05
CA ALA A 30 -15.70 -11.28 -2.10
C ALA A 30 -17.05 -11.95 -2.42
N GLU A 31 -18.07 -11.16 -2.79
CA GLU A 31 -19.37 -11.69 -3.23
C GLU A 31 -19.23 -12.59 -4.46
N ALA A 32 -18.43 -12.19 -5.43
CA ALA A 32 -18.23 -12.94 -6.68
C ALA A 32 -17.64 -14.34 -6.47
N ILE A 33 -16.80 -14.52 -5.45
CA ILE A 33 -16.13 -15.79 -5.16
C ILE A 33 -16.71 -16.52 -3.93
N GLY A 34 -17.76 -15.97 -3.30
CA GLY A 34 -18.38 -16.57 -2.12
C GLY A 34 -17.57 -16.47 -0.83
N ALA A 35 -16.66 -15.47 -0.74
CA ALA A 35 -15.94 -15.12 0.49
C ALA A 35 -16.80 -14.21 1.40
N ASN A 36 -16.28 -13.82 2.56
CA ASN A 36 -17.02 -13.00 3.51
C ASN A 36 -17.00 -11.50 3.13
N ALA A 37 -17.95 -11.08 2.30
CA ALA A 37 -18.08 -9.71 1.79
C ALA A 37 -18.21 -8.65 2.91
N THR A 38 -18.99 -8.94 3.97
CA THR A 38 -19.13 -8.03 5.11
C THR A 38 -17.80 -7.84 5.85
N MET A 39 -17.01 -8.90 6.01
CA MET A 39 -15.68 -8.83 6.61
C MET A 39 -14.74 -7.99 5.73
N CYS A 40 -14.72 -8.22 4.41
CA CYS A 40 -13.95 -7.41 3.47
C CYS A 40 -14.29 -5.92 3.62
N ARG A 41 -15.58 -5.59 3.61
CA ARG A 41 -16.03 -4.21 3.76
C ARG A 41 -15.59 -3.57 5.07
N VAL A 42 -15.84 -4.26 6.20
CA VAL A 42 -15.53 -3.71 7.53
C VAL A 42 -14.02 -3.56 7.71
N CYS A 43 -13.23 -4.55 7.35
CA CYS A 43 -11.77 -4.50 7.50
C CYS A 43 -11.16 -3.41 6.60
N SER A 44 -11.66 -3.23 5.37
CA SER A 44 -11.20 -2.18 4.47
C SER A 44 -11.38 -0.77 5.04
N TYR A 45 -12.41 -0.51 5.85
CA TYR A 45 -12.56 0.81 6.47
C TYR A 45 -11.42 1.16 7.44
N PHE A 46 -10.71 0.16 7.97
CA PHE A 46 -9.69 0.33 8.98
C PHE A 46 -8.28 0.01 8.50
N HIS A 47 -8.10 -0.58 7.31
CA HIS A 47 -6.79 -1.08 6.89
C HIS A 47 -5.69 -0.02 6.95
N ASP A 48 -6.04 1.22 6.69
CA ASP A 48 -5.16 2.39 6.59
C ASP A 48 -5.22 3.35 7.79
N ILE A 49 -5.79 2.94 8.94
CA ILE A 49 -5.91 3.85 10.10
C ILE A 49 -4.57 4.35 10.63
N GLY A 50 -3.47 3.66 10.35
CA GLY A 50 -2.14 4.09 10.74
C GLY A 50 -1.67 5.37 10.05
N LYS A 51 -2.24 5.72 8.91
CA LYS A 51 -1.98 6.99 8.22
C LYS A 51 -2.40 8.22 9.06
N LEU A 52 -3.24 8.01 10.10
CA LEU A 52 -3.55 9.05 11.10
C LEU A 52 -2.33 9.55 11.89
N ALA A 53 -1.25 8.78 11.95
CA ALA A 53 -0.04 9.20 12.65
C ALA A 53 0.70 10.34 11.92
N LYS A 54 0.67 10.33 10.58
CA LYS A 54 1.36 11.30 9.72
C LYS A 54 0.61 11.47 8.39
N PRO A 55 -0.63 11.99 8.40
CA PRO A 55 -1.48 12.02 7.20
C PRO A 55 -0.88 12.84 6.06
N GLU A 56 -0.08 13.85 6.36
CA GLU A 56 0.59 14.74 5.40
C GLU A 56 1.63 14.05 4.50
N TYR A 57 2.08 12.84 4.86
CA TYR A 57 3.00 12.05 4.03
C TYR A 57 2.30 11.15 3.00
N PHE A 58 0.98 11.11 2.99
CA PHE A 58 0.22 10.28 2.05
C PHE A 58 -0.44 11.16 0.99
N ILE A 59 -0.09 10.90 -0.28
CA ILE A 59 -0.41 11.76 -1.43
C ILE A 59 -1.91 12.11 -1.52
N GLU A 60 -2.76 11.17 -1.12
CA GLU A 60 -4.21 11.36 -1.12
C GLU A 60 -4.70 12.42 -0.11
N ASN A 61 -3.86 12.80 0.86
CA ASN A 61 -4.17 13.83 1.87
C ASN A 61 -3.45 15.16 1.63
N ILE A 62 -2.41 15.21 0.78
CA ILE A 62 -1.54 16.40 0.60
C ILE A 62 -2.30 17.57 -0.04
N GLY A 63 -3.23 17.30 -0.97
CA GLY A 63 -3.94 18.34 -1.70
C GLY A 63 -3.01 19.22 -2.54
N GLU A 64 -3.05 20.55 -2.32
CA GLU A 64 -2.20 21.54 -3.02
C GLU A 64 -0.90 21.89 -2.26
N ALA A 65 -0.63 21.25 -1.12
CA ALA A 65 0.58 21.51 -0.34
C ALA A 65 1.83 20.90 -0.98
N ASP A 66 3.01 21.38 -0.58
CA ASP A 66 4.29 20.79 -0.98
C ASP A 66 4.40 19.36 -0.48
N ASN A 67 4.99 18.48 -1.30
CA ASN A 67 5.14 17.08 -0.96
C ASN A 67 6.29 16.89 0.04
N PRO A 68 6.05 16.48 1.30
CA PRO A 68 7.10 16.32 2.31
C PRO A 68 8.20 15.30 1.91
N HIS A 69 7.90 14.41 0.96
CA HIS A 69 8.88 13.44 0.45
C HIS A 69 9.95 14.07 -0.45
N ASP A 70 9.78 15.31 -0.89
CA ASP A 70 10.78 15.98 -1.72
C ASP A 70 12.02 16.38 -0.91
N ASP A 71 11.86 16.57 0.42
CA ASP A 71 12.94 16.84 1.36
C ASP A 71 13.59 15.59 1.97
N LEU A 72 13.11 14.39 1.60
CA LEU A 72 13.58 13.13 2.15
C LEU A 72 14.38 12.31 1.12
N THR A 73 15.32 11.51 1.61
CA THR A 73 15.91 10.45 0.79
C THR A 73 14.86 9.40 0.44
N PRO A 74 14.99 8.65 -0.68
CA PRO A 74 14.05 7.58 -1.03
C PRO A 74 13.90 6.53 0.08
N THR A 75 14.98 6.18 0.76
CA THR A 75 14.97 5.22 1.89
C THR A 75 14.15 5.75 3.07
N MET A 76 14.36 7.04 3.43
CA MET A 76 13.57 7.67 4.49
C MET A 76 12.09 7.76 4.12
N SER A 77 11.79 8.08 2.87
CA SER A 77 10.42 8.09 2.35
C SER A 77 9.76 6.72 2.45
N ALA A 78 10.45 5.65 2.04
CA ALA A 78 9.95 4.28 2.16
C ALA A 78 9.69 3.90 3.62
N LEU A 79 10.59 4.28 4.54
CA LEU A 79 10.44 4.03 5.97
C LEU A 79 9.20 4.73 6.55
N VAL A 80 8.96 5.99 6.17
CA VAL A 80 7.75 6.73 6.60
C VAL A 80 6.49 6.07 6.06
N ILE A 81 6.49 5.66 4.78
CA ILE A 81 5.34 4.99 4.18
C ILE A 81 5.07 3.65 4.85
N THR A 82 6.08 2.79 5.04
CA THR A 82 5.87 1.45 5.63
C THR A 82 5.48 1.50 7.11
N ALA A 83 5.85 2.55 7.82
CA ALA A 83 5.53 2.72 9.23
C ALA A 83 4.02 2.74 9.55
N HIS A 84 3.16 3.15 8.57
CA HIS A 84 1.72 3.22 8.84
C HIS A 84 1.11 1.85 9.20
N VAL A 85 1.69 0.75 8.74
CA VAL A 85 1.21 -0.61 9.09
C VAL A 85 1.34 -0.83 10.60
N LYS A 86 2.53 -0.59 11.16
CA LYS A 86 2.79 -0.71 12.60
C LYS A 86 1.95 0.28 13.41
N GLU A 87 1.92 1.55 12.99
CA GLU A 87 1.11 2.59 13.64
C GLU A 87 -0.38 2.22 13.64
N GLY A 88 -0.86 1.61 12.55
CA GLY A 88 -2.22 1.12 12.43
C GLY A 88 -2.53 -0.01 13.43
N VAL A 89 -1.64 -0.97 13.57
CA VAL A 89 -1.74 -2.06 14.56
C VAL A 89 -1.79 -1.47 15.98
N ASP A 90 -0.90 -0.55 16.31
CA ASP A 90 -0.82 0.08 17.64
C ASP A 90 -2.11 0.87 17.96
N ILE A 91 -2.63 1.62 17.00
CA ILE A 91 -3.93 2.32 17.12
C ILE A 91 -5.07 1.31 17.32
N ALA A 92 -5.11 0.24 16.53
CA ALA A 92 -6.15 -0.77 16.59
C ALA A 92 -6.17 -1.52 17.93
N LEU A 93 -5.00 -1.88 18.45
CA LEU A 93 -4.84 -2.50 19.79
C LEU A 93 -5.31 -1.57 20.92
N THR A 94 -4.88 -0.30 20.87
CA THR A 94 -5.27 0.72 21.85
C THR A 94 -6.80 0.90 21.89
N HIS A 95 -7.45 0.85 20.74
CA HIS A 95 -8.90 0.98 20.62
C HIS A 95 -9.65 -0.35 20.69
N LYS A 96 -8.96 -1.45 20.98
CA LYS A 96 -9.52 -2.79 21.17
C LYS A 96 -10.37 -3.24 19.97
N LEU A 97 -9.88 -2.98 18.75
CA LEU A 97 -10.54 -3.47 17.54
C LEU A 97 -10.48 -5.01 17.48
N ASN A 98 -11.39 -5.60 16.69
CA ASN A 98 -11.42 -7.04 16.49
C ASN A 98 -10.09 -7.53 15.87
N SER A 99 -9.64 -8.73 16.27
CA SER A 99 -8.38 -9.32 15.79
C SER A 99 -8.33 -9.41 14.25
N ARG A 100 -9.44 -9.71 13.59
CA ARG A 100 -9.48 -9.79 12.11
C ARG A 100 -9.23 -8.43 11.43
N ILE A 101 -9.64 -7.34 12.07
CA ILE A 101 -9.31 -5.99 11.58
C ILE A 101 -7.81 -5.74 11.76
N ILE A 102 -7.25 -6.13 12.90
CA ILE A 102 -5.80 -6.01 13.18
C ILE A 102 -5.00 -6.84 12.18
N ASP A 103 -5.40 -8.10 11.94
CA ASP A 103 -4.76 -8.98 10.97
C ASP A 103 -4.72 -8.32 9.57
N VAL A 104 -5.82 -7.70 9.12
CA VAL A 104 -5.87 -7.03 7.81
C VAL A 104 -4.99 -5.78 7.79
N ILE A 105 -4.98 -4.97 8.85
CA ILE A 105 -4.09 -3.79 8.95
C ILE A 105 -2.62 -4.22 8.79
N GLU A 106 -2.23 -5.32 9.42
CA GLU A 106 -0.86 -5.84 9.37
C GLU A 106 -0.51 -6.45 8.00
N GLN A 107 -1.47 -7.10 7.33
CA GLN A 107 -1.25 -7.97 6.18
C GLN A 107 -1.52 -7.32 4.83
N HIS A 108 -2.25 -6.19 4.74
CA HIS A 108 -2.78 -5.69 3.46
C HIS A 108 -1.71 -5.32 2.43
N HIS A 109 -0.50 -4.98 2.86
CA HIS A 109 0.64 -4.77 1.97
C HIS A 109 1.56 -5.99 1.87
N GLY A 110 1.41 -7.00 2.75
CA GLY A 110 2.32 -8.13 2.82
C GLY A 110 3.77 -7.70 3.01
N ASN A 111 4.67 -8.25 2.23
CA ASN A 111 6.05 -7.80 2.11
C ASN A 111 6.34 -7.21 0.71
N SER A 112 5.37 -6.54 0.13
CA SER A 112 5.50 -5.93 -1.19
C SER A 112 6.48 -4.76 -1.18
N LEU A 113 6.98 -4.43 -2.37
CA LEU A 113 7.95 -3.36 -2.60
C LEU A 113 7.26 -1.99 -2.67
N VAL A 114 7.80 -0.98 -1.99
CA VAL A 114 7.45 0.43 -2.16
C VAL A 114 8.10 0.94 -3.45
N TYR A 115 7.55 0.50 -4.58
CA TYR A 115 8.16 0.54 -5.90
C TYR A 115 8.61 1.93 -6.35
N PHE A 116 7.82 2.96 -6.07
CA PHE A 116 8.14 4.34 -6.47
C PHE A 116 9.47 4.82 -5.87
N PHE A 117 9.64 4.66 -4.55
CA PHE A 117 10.85 5.10 -3.88
C PHE A 117 12.03 4.19 -4.16
N TYR A 118 11.81 2.89 -4.35
CA TYR A 118 12.86 1.99 -4.79
C TYR A 118 13.42 2.40 -6.15
N ARG A 119 12.55 2.68 -7.13
CA ARG A 119 12.98 3.15 -8.45
C ARG A 119 13.73 4.49 -8.38
N LYS A 120 13.26 5.42 -7.54
CA LYS A 120 13.95 6.71 -7.31
C LYS A 120 15.34 6.48 -6.72
N ALA A 121 15.50 5.52 -5.80
CA ALA A 121 16.81 5.16 -5.21
C ALA A 121 17.77 4.56 -6.25
N ILE A 122 17.30 3.59 -7.05
CA ILE A 122 18.10 2.98 -8.13
C ILE A 122 18.56 4.03 -9.15
N GLU A 123 17.69 4.98 -9.49
CA GLU A 123 18.05 6.05 -10.42
C GLU A 123 19.11 7.00 -9.81
N GLN A 124 19.03 7.28 -8.51
CA GLN A 124 20.05 8.07 -7.81
C GLN A 124 21.39 7.35 -7.73
N GLU A 125 21.39 6.06 -7.40
CA GLU A 125 22.58 5.22 -7.40
C GLU A 125 23.26 5.22 -8.78
N LYS A 126 22.46 5.02 -9.84
CA LYS A 126 22.97 5.01 -11.22
C LYS A 126 23.65 6.34 -11.59
N LYS A 127 23.01 7.47 -11.29
CA LYS A 127 23.57 8.81 -11.53
C LYS A 127 24.85 9.04 -10.71
N ALA A 128 24.90 8.53 -9.47
CA ALA A 128 26.12 8.64 -8.64
C ALA A 128 27.29 7.83 -9.23
N ARG A 129 27.03 6.61 -9.76
CA ARG A 129 28.03 5.81 -10.45
C ARG A 129 28.56 6.47 -11.73
N GLU A 130 27.67 7.07 -12.54
CA GLU A 130 28.06 7.82 -13.73
C GLU A 130 29.01 8.98 -13.38
N ARG A 131 28.68 9.75 -12.32
CA ARG A 131 29.55 10.86 -11.83
C ARG A 131 30.87 10.37 -11.22
N GLN A 132 30.89 9.20 -10.63
CA GLN A 132 32.10 8.58 -10.12
C GLN A 132 33.02 8.16 -11.27
N GLU A 133 32.49 7.59 -12.36
CA GLU A 133 33.26 7.29 -13.57
C GLU A 133 33.86 8.54 -14.22
N GLU A 134 33.19 9.69 -14.10
CA GLU A 134 33.67 11.00 -14.53
C GLU A 134 34.68 11.64 -13.55
N GLY A 135 34.94 10.99 -12.41
CA GLY A 135 35.91 11.45 -11.39
C GLY A 135 35.36 12.56 -10.48
N GLU A 136 34.07 12.79 -10.45
CA GLU A 136 33.40 13.81 -9.61
C GLU A 136 33.06 13.31 -8.20
N LEU A 137 33.00 11.99 -7.99
CA LEU A 137 32.63 11.35 -6.73
C LEU A 137 33.63 10.24 -6.37
N ASN A 138 33.78 9.95 -5.08
CA ASN A 138 34.52 8.79 -4.60
C ASN A 138 33.60 7.57 -4.47
N ASP A 139 34.18 6.37 -4.40
CA ASP A 139 33.43 5.12 -4.22
C ASP A 139 32.56 5.13 -2.95
N ASP A 140 33.03 5.74 -1.88
CA ASP A 140 32.32 5.84 -0.59
C ASP A 140 31.11 6.78 -0.63
N ASP A 141 30.98 7.62 -1.66
CA ASP A 141 29.87 8.57 -1.83
C ASP A 141 28.69 7.97 -2.63
N ILE A 142 28.83 6.74 -3.14
CA ILE A 142 27.79 6.06 -3.91
C ILE A 142 26.79 5.40 -2.95
N PRO A 143 25.48 5.75 -2.98
CA PRO A 143 24.50 5.09 -2.13
C PRO A 143 24.31 3.64 -2.57
N GLU A 144 24.48 2.70 -1.63
CA GLU A 144 24.12 1.30 -1.84
C GLU A 144 22.63 1.09 -1.65
N VAL A 145 21.94 0.62 -2.70
CA VAL A 145 20.49 0.40 -2.68
C VAL A 145 20.18 -1.08 -2.48
N SER A 146 19.62 -1.42 -1.31
CA SER A 146 19.09 -2.76 -1.02
C SER A 146 17.57 -2.76 -1.20
N GLU A 147 17.02 -3.68 -2.00
CA GLU A 147 15.58 -3.85 -2.20
C GLU A 147 14.84 -4.11 -0.89
N GLU A 148 15.46 -4.86 0.04
CA GLU A 148 14.91 -5.16 1.37
C GLU A 148 14.51 -3.90 2.15
N SER A 149 15.29 -2.82 2.01
CA SER A 149 15.02 -1.53 2.68
C SER A 149 13.77 -0.81 2.16
N PHE A 150 13.21 -1.29 1.06
CA PHE A 150 12.01 -0.74 0.43
C PHE A 150 10.81 -1.69 0.48
N ARG A 151 10.92 -2.82 1.18
CA ARG A 151 9.82 -3.76 1.35
C ARG A 151 9.05 -3.51 2.64
N TYR A 152 7.75 -3.77 2.60
CA TYR A 152 6.95 -3.85 3.82
C TYR A 152 7.39 -5.04 4.67
N PRO A 153 7.25 -4.97 6.01
CA PRO A 153 7.75 -6.00 6.91
C PRO A 153 6.96 -7.33 6.86
N GLY A 154 5.77 -7.34 6.27
CA GLY A 154 4.86 -8.47 6.32
C GLY A 154 4.05 -8.52 7.63
N PRO A 155 3.36 -9.63 7.89
CA PRO A 155 3.28 -10.84 7.06
C PRO A 155 2.46 -10.67 5.78
N LYS A 156 2.58 -11.61 4.85
CA LYS A 156 1.70 -11.71 3.69
C LYS A 156 0.26 -11.99 4.11
N PRO A 157 -0.77 -11.72 3.26
CA PRO A 157 -2.14 -12.12 3.52
C PRO A 157 -2.26 -13.60 3.89
N GLN A 158 -2.92 -13.89 5.02
CA GLN A 158 -3.02 -15.24 5.59
C GLN A 158 -4.39 -15.91 5.35
N PHE A 159 -5.36 -15.17 4.82
CA PHE A 159 -6.72 -15.66 4.53
C PHE A 159 -7.32 -14.91 3.34
N LYS A 160 -8.36 -15.48 2.73
CA LYS A 160 -8.95 -14.97 1.46
C LYS A 160 -9.30 -13.49 1.51
N GLU A 161 -10.00 -13.06 2.54
CA GLU A 161 -10.47 -11.68 2.67
C GLU A 161 -9.30 -10.69 2.78
N SER A 162 -8.22 -11.05 3.47
CA SER A 162 -6.99 -10.24 3.52
C SER A 162 -6.34 -10.13 2.14
N GLY A 163 -6.29 -11.23 1.38
CA GLY A 163 -5.78 -11.22 -0.01
C GLY A 163 -6.64 -10.37 -0.94
N ILE A 164 -7.97 -10.46 -0.82
CA ILE A 164 -8.92 -9.64 -1.61
C ILE A 164 -8.70 -8.15 -1.31
N ILE A 165 -8.59 -7.78 -0.03
CA ILE A 165 -8.39 -6.37 0.38
C ILE A 165 -7.04 -5.86 -0.14
N SER A 166 -5.98 -6.67 -0.06
CA SER A 166 -4.66 -6.32 -0.59
C SER A 166 -4.69 -6.03 -2.10
N LEU A 167 -5.42 -6.83 -2.87
CA LEU A 167 -5.61 -6.61 -4.31
C LEU A 167 -6.45 -5.36 -4.57
N ALA A 168 -7.56 -5.18 -3.85
CA ALA A 168 -8.45 -4.03 -4.01
C ALA A 168 -7.75 -2.70 -3.68
N ASP A 169 -6.93 -2.67 -2.63
CA ASP A 169 -6.08 -1.55 -2.26
C ASP A 169 -5.10 -1.18 -3.38
N ALA A 170 -4.35 -2.17 -3.88
CA ALA A 170 -3.39 -1.98 -4.95
C ALA A 170 -4.06 -1.46 -6.24
N VAL A 171 -5.24 -1.98 -6.60
CA VAL A 171 -6.00 -1.56 -7.78
C VAL A 171 -6.53 -0.14 -7.60
N GLU A 172 -7.12 0.20 -6.46
CA GLU A 172 -7.63 1.54 -6.19
C GLU A 172 -6.50 2.57 -6.26
N SER A 173 -5.39 2.31 -5.56
CA SER A 173 -4.24 3.21 -5.53
C SER A 173 -3.64 3.44 -6.91
N ALA A 174 -3.46 2.39 -7.70
CA ALA A 174 -2.91 2.50 -9.05
C ALA A 174 -3.88 3.16 -10.03
N SER A 175 -5.19 2.99 -9.85
CA SER A 175 -6.21 3.56 -10.74
C SER A 175 -6.18 5.10 -10.77
N ARG A 176 -5.72 5.73 -9.68
CA ARG A 176 -5.58 7.20 -9.59
C ARG A 176 -4.55 7.78 -10.56
N SER A 177 -3.59 6.98 -11.01
CA SER A 177 -2.58 7.39 -11.98
C SER A 177 -3.07 7.36 -13.42
N LEU A 178 -4.27 6.84 -13.69
CA LEU A 178 -4.86 6.78 -15.03
C LEU A 178 -5.41 8.14 -15.45
N GLU A 179 -4.70 8.85 -16.30
CA GLU A 179 -5.12 10.17 -16.81
C GLU A 179 -6.49 10.16 -17.53
N LYS A 180 -6.82 9.08 -18.22
CA LYS A 180 -8.10 8.90 -18.97
C LYS A 180 -8.53 7.44 -18.83
N PRO A 181 -9.23 7.09 -17.74
CA PRO A 181 -9.68 5.71 -17.55
C PRO A 181 -10.71 5.32 -18.60
N THR A 182 -10.43 4.22 -19.29
CA THR A 182 -11.39 3.53 -20.17
C THR A 182 -11.57 2.11 -19.64
N PRO A 183 -12.70 1.43 -19.93
CA PRO A 183 -12.89 0.05 -19.48
C PRO A 183 -11.70 -0.87 -19.79
N GLY A 184 -11.15 -0.80 -21.00
CA GLY A 184 -9.99 -1.61 -21.38
C GLY A 184 -8.72 -1.30 -20.60
N LYS A 185 -8.44 -0.01 -20.30
CA LYS A 185 -7.30 0.39 -19.46
C LYS A 185 -7.47 -0.08 -18.01
N ILE A 186 -8.68 -0.04 -17.49
CA ILE A 186 -8.98 -0.54 -16.14
C ILE A 186 -8.79 -2.05 -16.09
N THR A 187 -9.32 -2.79 -17.06
CA THR A 187 -9.10 -4.25 -17.14
C THR A 187 -7.62 -4.57 -17.17
N GLN A 188 -6.85 -3.94 -18.06
CA GLN A 188 -5.41 -4.17 -18.15
C GLN A 188 -4.68 -3.85 -16.84
N LEU A 189 -5.03 -2.74 -16.18
CA LEU A 189 -4.45 -2.38 -14.89
C LEU A 189 -4.69 -3.46 -13.82
N VAL A 190 -5.92 -3.98 -13.75
CA VAL A 190 -6.27 -5.05 -12.80
C VAL A 190 -5.47 -6.31 -13.10
N GLU A 191 -5.40 -6.75 -14.36
CA GLU A 191 -4.63 -7.91 -14.80
C GLU A 191 -3.13 -7.76 -14.47
N ASP A 192 -2.55 -6.59 -14.74
CA ASP A 192 -1.14 -6.30 -14.46
C ASP A 192 -0.85 -6.34 -12.95
N ILE A 193 -1.71 -5.76 -12.12
CA ILE A 193 -1.57 -5.77 -10.66
C ILE A 193 -1.69 -7.19 -10.11
N VAL A 194 -2.71 -7.92 -10.50
CA VAL A 194 -2.93 -9.30 -10.07
C VAL A 194 -1.73 -10.16 -10.44
N SER A 195 -1.28 -10.08 -11.70
CA SER A 195 -0.10 -10.82 -12.18
C SER A 195 1.16 -10.47 -11.39
N SER A 196 1.40 -9.19 -11.14
CA SER A 196 2.55 -8.71 -10.36
C SER A 196 2.51 -9.26 -8.93
N ARG A 197 1.35 -9.22 -8.27
CA ARG A 197 1.19 -9.74 -6.90
C ARG A 197 1.38 -11.25 -6.81
N ILE A 198 0.94 -12.01 -7.82
CA ILE A 198 1.17 -13.46 -7.92
C ILE A 198 2.66 -13.74 -8.12
N LEU A 199 3.32 -13.05 -9.06
CA LEU A 199 4.74 -13.24 -9.35
C LEU A 199 5.65 -12.89 -8.16
N ASP A 200 5.31 -11.84 -7.41
CA ASP A 200 6.00 -11.46 -6.15
C ASP A 200 5.63 -12.37 -4.97
N GLY A 201 4.75 -13.35 -5.19
CA GLY A 201 4.36 -14.33 -4.18
C GLY A 201 3.54 -13.76 -3.02
N GLN A 202 2.90 -12.60 -3.20
CA GLN A 202 2.15 -11.92 -2.13
C GLN A 202 0.90 -12.68 -1.69
N LEU A 203 0.34 -13.52 -2.57
CA LEU A 203 -0.86 -14.32 -2.31
C LEU A 203 -0.54 -15.79 -1.95
N SER A 204 0.73 -16.15 -1.72
CA SER A 204 1.15 -17.54 -1.54
C SER A 204 0.71 -18.16 -0.20
N GLU A 205 0.30 -17.35 0.76
CA GLU A 205 -0.06 -17.78 2.11
C GLU A 205 -1.57 -17.66 2.41
N CYS A 206 -2.37 -17.18 1.46
CA CYS A 206 -3.83 -17.14 1.57
C CYS A 206 -4.48 -18.20 0.67
N ASP A 207 -5.67 -18.66 1.05
CA ASP A 207 -6.41 -19.73 0.36
C ASP A 207 -7.14 -19.28 -0.92
N LEU A 208 -6.64 -18.23 -1.60
CA LEU A 208 -7.15 -17.79 -2.90
C LEU A 208 -6.62 -18.72 -3.99
N THR A 209 -7.55 -19.30 -4.75
CA THR A 209 -7.19 -20.12 -5.92
C THR A 209 -7.04 -19.24 -7.16
N LEU A 210 -6.26 -19.69 -8.15
CA LEU A 210 -6.13 -18.99 -9.44
C LEU A 210 -7.48 -18.76 -10.13
N ARG A 211 -8.44 -19.68 -9.95
CA ARG A 211 -9.79 -19.55 -10.49
C ARG A 211 -10.60 -18.44 -9.82
N GLU A 212 -10.36 -18.16 -8.56
CA GLU A 212 -11.04 -17.09 -7.81
C GLU A 212 -10.41 -15.72 -8.10
N ILE A 213 -9.15 -15.72 -8.55
CA ILE A 213 -8.42 -14.50 -8.86
C ILE A 213 -8.67 -14.04 -10.31
N SER A 214 -8.96 -15.00 -11.23
CA SER A 214 -9.26 -14.72 -12.65
C SER A 214 -10.71 -14.30 -12.87
#